data_8d0472c8e4535713b38b9f87b5411b1e
#
_entry.id   8d0472c8e4535713b38b9f87b5411b1e
#
_cell.length_a   1.000
_cell.length_b   1.000
_cell.length_c   1.000
_cell.angle_alpha   90.00
_cell.angle_beta   90.00
_cell.angle_gamma   90.00
#
_symmetry.space_group_name_H-M   'P 1'
#
loop_
_entity.id
_entity.type
_entity.pdbx_description
1 polymer ?
#
loop_
_entity_poly.entity_id
_entity_poly.type
_entity_poly.pdbx_seq_one_letter_code
_entity_poly.pdbx_strand_id
1 'polypeptide(L)'
;KEMAQNTETNNMFSFFIEKALQIGNIVSLIVPKSLINAPEFGKTRAIMNALPITHISDFGEKGFKGVKIETIAFTINRKEKRKTTKIESYITNTIERKKQDYITDSKFPYWLIYRNANFDEIANKMQFGIFKAFRDRTLTKANTQQCGKIRVLKSRNIETNKIQDIPDYDTYID
;
A
#
# COMPACT_ATOMS: atom_id res chain seq x y z
N LYS A 1 4.22 -9.62 -20.17
CA LYS A 1 5.24 -9.08 -19.25
C LYS A 1 6.19 -8.12 -19.98
N GLU A 2 6.59 -8.42 -21.20
CA GLU A 2 7.52 -7.62 -22.01
C GLU A 2 6.99 -6.23 -22.40
N MET A 3 5.68 -6.00 -22.32
CA MET A 3 5.03 -4.73 -22.67
C MET A 3 4.57 -3.90 -21.46
N ALA A 4 4.84 -4.34 -20.25
CA ALA A 4 4.43 -3.63 -19.04
C ALA A 4 5.38 -2.46 -18.75
N GLN A 5 4.84 -1.29 -18.43
CA GLN A 5 5.61 -0.10 -18.06
C GLN A 5 6.19 -0.23 -16.65
N ASN A 6 5.45 -0.86 -15.74
CA ASN A 6 5.97 -1.15 -14.39
C ASN A 6 6.79 -2.43 -14.37
N THR A 7 8.10 -2.30 -14.35
CA THR A 7 9.06 -3.40 -14.23
C THR A 7 9.48 -3.71 -12.79
N GLU A 8 9.02 -2.94 -11.81
CA GLU A 8 9.39 -3.08 -10.40
C GLU A 8 8.59 -4.18 -9.68
N THR A 9 7.54 -4.69 -10.32
CA THR A 9 6.72 -5.76 -9.78
C THR A 9 6.51 -6.89 -10.79
N ASN A 10 6.31 -8.10 -10.26
CA ASN A 10 5.83 -9.25 -11.02
C ASN A 10 4.33 -9.53 -10.77
N ASN A 11 3.65 -8.62 -10.10
CA ASN A 11 2.26 -8.81 -9.68
C ASN A 11 1.31 -8.68 -10.87
N MET A 12 0.54 -9.73 -11.13
CA MET A 12 -0.34 -9.80 -12.29
C MET A 12 -1.39 -8.70 -12.34
N PHE A 13 -1.94 -8.29 -11.17
CA PHE A 13 -2.96 -7.24 -11.18
C PHE A 13 -2.43 -5.89 -11.68
N SER A 14 -1.15 -5.57 -11.45
CA SER A 14 -0.51 -4.38 -12.02
C SER A 14 -0.54 -4.40 -13.54
N PHE A 15 -0.21 -5.54 -14.14
CA PHE A 15 -0.26 -5.71 -15.60
C PHE A 15 -1.68 -5.64 -16.15
N PHE A 16 -2.66 -6.19 -15.43
CA PHE A 16 -4.07 -6.05 -15.80
C PHE A 16 -4.54 -4.60 -15.77
N ILE A 17 -4.13 -3.81 -14.75
CA ILE A 17 -4.44 -2.38 -14.69
C ILE A 17 -3.89 -1.68 -15.93
N GLU A 18 -2.60 -1.85 -16.22
CA GLU A 18 -1.96 -1.20 -17.38
C GLU A 18 -2.65 -1.58 -18.69
N LYS A 19 -2.95 -2.86 -18.89
CA LYS A 19 -3.63 -3.34 -20.09
C LYS A 19 -5.04 -2.80 -20.20
N ALA A 20 -5.81 -2.82 -19.12
CA ALA A 20 -7.16 -2.27 -19.10
C ALA A 20 -7.18 -0.77 -19.44
N LEU A 21 -6.20 -0.03 -18.90
CA LEU A 21 -6.03 1.40 -19.20
C LEU A 21 -5.61 1.69 -20.64
N GLN A 22 -5.00 0.75 -21.34
CA GLN A 22 -4.67 0.90 -22.77
C GLN A 22 -5.92 0.78 -23.66
N ILE A 23 -6.86 -0.08 -23.30
CA ILE A 23 -8.00 -0.45 -24.17
C ILE A 23 -9.33 0.18 -23.75
N GLY A 24 -9.46 0.55 -22.46
CA GLY A 24 -10.73 1.04 -21.91
C GLY A 24 -10.76 2.56 -21.72
N ASN A 25 -11.87 3.20 -22.09
CA ASN A 25 -12.15 4.59 -21.73
C ASN A 25 -12.66 4.73 -20.30
N ILE A 26 -13.38 3.72 -19.81
CA ILE A 26 -13.81 3.60 -18.42
C ILE A 26 -13.28 2.26 -17.94
N VAL A 27 -12.50 2.30 -16.85
CA VAL A 27 -11.89 1.12 -16.24
C VAL A 27 -12.26 1.09 -14.78
N SER A 28 -12.89 0.01 -14.34
CA SER A 28 -13.18 -0.23 -12.93
C SER A 28 -12.68 -1.61 -12.54
N LEU A 29 -11.84 -1.70 -11.52
CA LEU A 29 -11.23 -2.94 -11.06
C LEU A 29 -11.22 -3.01 -9.53
N ILE A 30 -11.36 -4.23 -9.00
CA ILE A 30 -11.09 -4.54 -7.61
C ILE A 30 -9.68 -5.12 -7.53
N VAL A 31 -8.86 -4.56 -6.65
CA VAL A 31 -7.45 -4.93 -6.51
C VAL A 31 -7.04 -4.93 -5.04
N PRO A 32 -5.92 -5.58 -4.69
CA PRO A 32 -5.36 -5.47 -3.35
C PRO A 32 -5.06 -4.00 -2.97
N LYS A 33 -5.38 -3.63 -1.74
CA LYS A 33 -5.16 -2.27 -1.22
C LYS A 33 -3.68 -1.87 -1.20
N SER A 34 -2.77 -2.85 -1.26
CA SER A 34 -1.33 -2.61 -1.43
C SER A 34 -0.99 -1.77 -2.66
N LEU A 35 -1.87 -1.70 -3.66
CA LEU A 35 -1.72 -0.79 -4.80
C LEU A 35 -1.46 0.65 -4.37
N ILE A 36 -2.12 1.14 -3.31
CA ILE A 36 -2.01 2.54 -2.90
C ILE A 36 -0.78 2.84 -2.04
N ASN A 37 -0.16 1.83 -1.41
CA ASN A 37 0.89 2.06 -0.41
C ASN A 37 2.15 1.20 -0.55
N ALA A 38 2.20 0.19 -1.42
CA ALA A 38 3.41 -0.60 -1.59
C ALA A 38 4.36 0.04 -2.61
N PRO A 39 5.68 0.05 -2.34
CA PRO A 39 6.68 0.71 -3.19
C PRO A 39 6.70 0.20 -4.62
N GLU A 40 6.59 -1.11 -4.83
CA GLU A 40 6.63 -1.77 -6.14
C GLU A 40 5.52 -1.34 -7.10
N PHE A 41 4.47 -0.67 -6.61
CA PHE A 41 3.39 -0.13 -7.44
C PHE A 41 3.54 1.37 -7.74
N GLY A 42 4.70 1.96 -7.45
CA GLY A 42 4.95 3.38 -7.68
C GLY A 42 4.69 3.81 -9.12
N LYS A 43 5.21 3.05 -10.09
CA LYS A 43 4.98 3.32 -11.53
C LYS A 43 3.54 3.10 -11.94
N THR A 44 2.88 2.04 -11.42
CA THR A 44 1.46 1.78 -11.70
C THR A 44 0.60 2.95 -11.20
N ARG A 45 0.87 3.45 -9.98
CA ARG A 45 0.20 4.64 -9.44
C ARG A 45 0.43 5.88 -10.30
N ALA A 46 1.66 6.08 -10.80
CA ALA A 46 1.98 7.21 -11.67
C ALA A 46 1.16 7.17 -12.98
N ILE A 47 1.06 6.00 -13.62
CA ILE A 47 0.23 5.80 -14.82
C ILE A 47 -1.23 6.12 -14.52
N MET A 48 -1.76 5.61 -13.42
CA MET A 48 -3.15 5.85 -13.02
C MET A 48 -3.39 7.33 -12.68
N ASN A 49 -2.44 7.97 -11.98
CA ASN A 49 -2.57 9.35 -11.54
C ASN A 49 -2.59 10.37 -12.71
N ALA A 50 -2.04 10.00 -13.86
CA ALA A 50 -2.16 10.82 -15.08
C ALA A 50 -3.60 10.87 -15.65
N LEU A 51 -4.50 10.04 -15.16
CA LEU A 51 -5.87 9.86 -15.63
C LEU A 51 -6.89 10.27 -14.55
N PRO A 52 -8.14 10.61 -14.94
CA PRO A 52 -9.18 10.96 -13.99
C PRO A 52 -9.63 9.74 -13.16
N ILE A 53 -9.23 9.68 -11.89
CA ILE A 53 -9.69 8.71 -10.91
C ILE A 53 -10.98 9.26 -10.29
N THR A 54 -12.11 8.76 -10.73
CA THR A 54 -13.41 9.29 -10.33
C THR A 54 -13.94 8.70 -9.02
N HIS A 55 -13.54 7.45 -8.73
CA HIS A 55 -14.03 6.74 -7.56
C HIS A 55 -12.97 5.80 -7.00
N ILE A 56 -12.91 5.73 -5.66
CA ILE A 56 -12.17 4.72 -4.91
C ILE A 56 -13.09 4.22 -3.79
N SER A 57 -13.34 2.90 -3.74
CA SER A 57 -14.07 2.23 -2.67
C SER A 57 -13.10 1.37 -1.86
N ASP A 58 -13.03 1.59 -0.55
CA ASP A 58 -12.20 0.79 0.35
C ASP A 58 -13.09 -0.24 1.09
N PHE A 59 -12.90 -1.50 0.76
CA PHE A 59 -13.62 -2.61 1.38
C PHE A 59 -12.91 -3.17 2.62
N GLY A 60 -11.65 -2.82 2.85
CA GLY A 60 -10.82 -3.50 3.83
C GLY A 60 -10.79 -5.02 3.55
N GLU A 61 -10.93 -5.82 4.59
CA GLU A 61 -11.01 -7.30 4.48
C GLU A 61 -12.41 -7.82 4.10
N LYS A 62 -13.39 -6.92 3.89
CA LYS A 62 -14.78 -7.31 3.56
C LYS A 62 -15.01 -7.57 2.08
N GLY A 63 -14.03 -7.33 1.22
CA GLY A 63 -14.17 -7.43 -0.23
C GLY A 63 -14.48 -8.85 -0.74
N PHE A 64 -13.92 -9.86 -0.10
CA PHE A 64 -14.14 -11.27 -0.46
C PHE A 64 -14.35 -12.13 0.78
N LYS A 65 -15.44 -12.92 0.77
CA LYS A 65 -15.76 -13.81 1.89
C LYS A 65 -14.66 -14.86 2.09
N GLY A 66 -14.15 -14.95 3.33
CA GLY A 66 -13.15 -15.96 3.72
C GLY A 66 -11.71 -15.62 3.32
N VAL A 67 -11.46 -14.48 2.70
CA VAL A 67 -10.12 -14.02 2.30
C VAL A 67 -9.75 -12.80 3.11
N LYS A 68 -8.69 -12.92 3.92
CA LYS A 68 -8.16 -11.82 4.76
C LYS A 68 -7.16 -10.95 3.97
N ILE A 69 -7.60 -10.41 2.83
CA ILE A 69 -6.83 -9.48 2.02
C ILE A 69 -7.61 -8.18 1.94
N GLU A 70 -7.00 -7.08 2.36
CA GLU A 70 -7.59 -5.76 2.16
C GLU A 70 -7.67 -5.44 0.67
N THR A 71 -8.83 -4.98 0.23
CA THR A 71 -9.11 -4.66 -1.17
C THR A 71 -9.71 -3.28 -1.33
N ILE A 72 -9.44 -2.69 -2.49
CA ILE A 72 -10.09 -1.47 -2.97
C ILE A 72 -10.68 -1.71 -4.36
N ALA A 73 -11.75 -1.01 -4.68
CA ALA A 73 -12.13 -0.79 -6.07
C ALA A 73 -11.75 0.62 -6.48
N PHE A 74 -11.32 0.79 -7.71
CA PHE A 74 -11.15 2.12 -8.31
C PHE A 74 -11.88 2.21 -9.65
N THR A 75 -12.28 3.43 -10.02
CA THR A 75 -12.80 3.73 -11.34
C THR A 75 -12.02 4.90 -11.94
N ILE A 76 -11.49 4.69 -13.13
CA ILE A 76 -10.90 5.71 -13.98
C ILE A 76 -11.83 5.93 -15.16
N ASN A 77 -12.20 7.20 -15.41
CA ASN A 77 -13.05 7.57 -16.54
C ASN A 77 -12.37 8.66 -17.37
N ARG A 78 -11.83 8.30 -18.53
CA ARG A 78 -11.14 9.22 -19.45
C ARG A 78 -12.02 10.30 -20.07
N LYS A 79 -13.36 10.10 -20.03
CA LYS A 79 -14.32 11.08 -20.53
C LYS A 79 -14.54 12.24 -19.57
N GLU A 80 -14.09 12.09 -18.32
CA GLU A 80 -14.19 13.12 -17.29
C GLU A 80 -12.90 13.94 -17.18
N LYS A 81 -13.02 15.11 -16.56
CA LYS A 81 -11.84 15.91 -16.21
C LYS A 81 -11.26 15.44 -14.89
N ARG A 82 -9.93 15.40 -14.80
CA ARG A 82 -9.22 15.12 -13.55
C ARG A 82 -9.45 16.26 -12.55
N LYS A 83 -10.30 16.05 -11.55
CA LYS A 83 -10.67 17.06 -10.55
C LYS A 83 -10.79 16.46 -9.15
N THR A 84 -11.87 15.72 -8.92
CA THR A 84 -12.22 15.14 -7.63
C THR A 84 -12.45 13.66 -7.74
N THR A 85 -12.05 12.94 -6.70
CA THR A 85 -12.29 11.52 -6.50
C THR A 85 -13.32 11.35 -5.39
N LYS A 86 -14.39 10.58 -5.64
CA LYS A 86 -15.28 10.08 -4.59
C LYS A 86 -14.55 8.95 -3.87
N ILE A 87 -14.43 9.03 -2.55
CA ILE A 87 -13.86 8.00 -1.69
C ILE A 87 -14.99 7.46 -0.83
N GLU A 88 -15.20 6.17 -0.89
CA GLU A 88 -16.22 5.45 -0.14
C GLU A 88 -15.54 4.37 0.71
N SER A 89 -15.69 4.44 2.01
CA SER A 89 -15.10 3.49 2.94
C SER A 89 -16.18 2.62 3.58
N TYR A 90 -16.10 1.33 3.31
CA TYR A 90 -16.93 0.30 3.96
C TYR A 90 -16.38 -0.12 5.33
N ILE A 91 -15.21 0.41 5.70
CA ILE A 91 -14.62 0.20 7.04
C ILE A 91 -15.20 1.21 8.03
N THR A 92 -15.22 2.50 7.62
CA THR A 92 -15.66 3.62 8.47
C THR A 92 -17.07 4.10 8.17
N ASN A 93 -17.73 3.53 7.14
CA ASN A 93 -19.05 3.94 6.64
C ASN A 93 -19.07 5.43 6.26
N THR A 94 -18.03 5.90 5.59
CA THR A 94 -17.91 7.31 5.18
C THR A 94 -17.89 7.44 3.67
N ILE A 95 -18.42 8.55 3.16
CA ILE A 95 -18.36 8.96 1.76
C ILE A 95 -17.83 10.38 1.73
N GLU A 96 -16.72 10.59 1.04
CA GLU A 96 -16.08 11.89 0.91
C GLU A 96 -15.74 12.18 -0.55
N ARG A 97 -15.62 13.47 -0.90
CA ARG A 97 -15.06 13.91 -2.17
C ARG A 97 -13.81 14.74 -1.91
N LYS A 98 -12.69 14.31 -2.47
CA LYS A 98 -11.40 14.99 -2.31
C LYS A 98 -10.81 15.32 -3.68
N LYS A 99 -10.04 16.39 -3.76
CA LYS A 99 -9.25 16.67 -4.98
C LYS A 99 -8.31 15.47 -5.22
N GLN A 100 -8.24 15.00 -6.47
CA GLN A 100 -7.35 13.90 -6.80
C GLN A 100 -5.90 14.24 -6.45
N ASP A 101 -5.44 15.45 -6.77
CA ASP A 101 -4.09 15.91 -6.44
C ASP A 101 -3.80 15.97 -4.94
N TYR A 102 -4.82 16.11 -4.11
CA TYR A 102 -4.65 16.10 -2.67
C TYR A 102 -4.37 14.70 -2.12
N ILE A 103 -5.05 13.69 -2.63
CA ILE A 103 -4.86 12.31 -2.18
C ILE A 103 -3.67 11.60 -2.85
N THR A 104 -3.23 12.12 -4.00
CA THR A 104 -2.12 11.55 -4.79
C THR A 104 -0.91 12.48 -4.84
N ASP A 105 -0.79 13.38 -3.87
CA ASP A 105 0.27 14.37 -3.76
C ASP A 105 1.65 13.71 -3.78
N SER A 106 2.50 14.14 -4.73
CA SER A 106 3.84 13.60 -4.93
C SER A 106 4.82 13.86 -3.78
N LYS A 107 4.46 14.76 -2.83
CA LYS A 107 5.19 14.94 -1.57
C LYS A 107 5.25 13.64 -0.76
N PHE A 108 4.26 12.76 -0.96
CA PHE A 108 4.19 11.47 -0.30
C PHE A 108 4.41 10.34 -1.31
N PRO A 109 5.14 9.27 -0.94
CA PRO A 109 5.42 8.15 -1.85
C PRO A 109 4.18 7.27 -2.11
N TYR A 110 3.08 7.52 -1.40
CA TYR A 110 1.85 6.71 -1.41
C TYR A 110 0.61 7.58 -1.61
N TRP A 111 -0.50 6.97 -2.04
CA TRP A 111 -1.78 7.65 -2.06
C TRP A 111 -2.41 7.67 -0.66
N LEU A 112 -2.85 8.84 -0.23
CA LEU A 112 -3.39 9.08 1.10
C LEU A 112 -4.89 9.35 1.01
N ILE A 113 -5.68 8.31 0.73
CA ILE A 113 -7.13 8.44 0.49
C ILE A 113 -7.89 8.98 1.71
N TYR A 114 -7.38 8.76 2.93
CA TYR A 114 -7.93 9.27 4.17
C TYR A 114 -7.27 10.56 4.69
N ARG A 115 -6.41 11.20 3.87
CA ARG A 115 -5.78 12.47 4.21
C ARG A 115 -6.80 13.52 4.59
N ASN A 116 -6.54 14.26 5.65
CA ASN A 116 -7.40 15.30 6.21
C ASN A 116 -6.54 16.43 6.81
N ALA A 117 -7.20 17.48 7.32
CA ALA A 117 -6.51 18.65 7.88
C ALA A 117 -5.60 18.30 9.08
N ASN A 118 -6.03 17.39 9.96
CA ASN A 118 -5.21 16.96 11.09
C ASN A 118 -3.94 16.24 10.62
N PHE A 119 -4.06 15.39 9.60
CA PHE A 119 -2.89 14.78 8.98
C PHE A 119 -1.94 15.84 8.42
N ASP A 120 -2.46 16.85 7.72
CA ASP A 120 -1.64 17.91 7.11
C ASP A 120 -0.92 18.74 8.18
N GLU A 121 -1.57 19.05 9.28
CA GLU A 121 -0.95 19.77 10.40
C GLU A 121 0.24 18.99 10.97
N ILE A 122 0.09 17.69 11.17
CA ILE A 122 1.16 16.82 11.66
C ILE A 122 2.26 16.69 10.60
N ALA A 123 1.89 16.39 9.36
CA ALA A 123 2.83 16.18 8.27
C ALA A 123 3.70 17.42 7.97
N ASN A 124 3.16 18.63 8.20
CA ASN A 124 3.92 19.87 8.04
C ASN A 124 4.99 20.06 9.13
N LYS A 125 4.84 19.39 10.28
CA LYS A 125 5.83 19.38 11.37
C LYS A 125 6.82 18.21 11.25
N MET A 126 6.59 17.25 10.36
CA MET A 126 7.43 16.06 10.18
C MET A 126 8.55 16.32 9.17
N GLN A 127 9.72 15.79 9.46
CA GLN A 127 10.80 15.67 8.50
C GLN A 127 10.77 14.25 7.92
N PHE A 128 10.51 14.15 6.61
CA PHE A 128 10.48 12.87 5.92
C PHE A 128 11.90 12.40 5.54
N GLY A 129 12.09 11.09 5.47
CA GLY A 129 13.35 10.50 4.99
C GLY A 129 14.46 10.40 6.02
N ILE A 130 14.22 10.73 7.31
CA ILE A 130 15.20 10.57 8.39
C ILE A 130 15.54 9.08 8.58
N PHE A 131 14.53 8.21 8.55
CA PHE A 131 14.69 6.77 8.71
C PHE A 131 14.57 6.06 7.37
N LYS A 132 15.47 5.10 7.13
CA LYS A 132 15.34 4.14 6.05
C LYS A 132 14.85 2.83 6.61
N ALA A 133 13.68 2.39 6.21
CA ALA A 133 13.18 1.06 6.51
C ALA A 133 13.57 0.09 5.39
N PHE A 134 14.08 -1.06 5.76
CA PHE A 134 14.34 -2.16 4.82
C PHE A 134 13.86 -3.47 5.43
N ARG A 135 13.47 -4.39 4.58
CA ARG A 135 13.13 -5.75 4.98
C ARG A 135 14.31 -6.65 4.70
N ASP A 136 14.92 -7.17 5.75
CA ASP A 136 15.88 -8.24 5.61
C ASP A 136 15.15 -9.53 5.15
N ARG A 137 15.63 -10.10 4.05
CA ARG A 137 15.14 -11.37 3.49
C ARG A 137 16.15 -12.49 3.63
N THR A 138 17.30 -12.22 4.21
CA THR A 138 18.37 -13.22 4.42
C THR A 138 18.08 -14.09 5.63
N LEU A 139 17.44 -13.53 6.66
CA LEU A 139 17.05 -14.27 7.86
C LEU A 139 15.80 -15.11 7.59
N THR A 140 15.99 -16.40 7.53
CA THR A 140 14.96 -17.42 7.32
C THR A 140 15.03 -18.51 8.38
N LYS A 141 14.03 -19.37 8.46
CA LYS A 141 14.09 -20.55 9.34
C LYS A 141 15.26 -21.49 9.06
N ALA A 142 15.78 -21.43 7.83
CA ALA A 142 16.87 -22.32 7.42
C ALA A 142 18.24 -21.88 7.95
N ASN A 143 18.41 -20.61 8.28
CA ASN A 143 19.68 -20.05 8.78
C ASN A 143 19.55 -19.44 10.19
N THR A 144 18.52 -19.82 10.91
CA THR A 144 18.37 -19.51 12.33
C THR A 144 18.34 -20.81 13.15
N GLN A 145 18.88 -20.77 14.35
CA GLN A 145 19.01 -21.90 15.25
C GLN A 145 18.50 -21.53 16.67
N GLN A 146 18.34 -22.53 17.54
CA GLN A 146 17.86 -22.28 18.90
C GLN A 146 18.91 -21.66 19.82
N CYS A 147 20.19 -21.77 19.49
CA CYS A 147 21.31 -21.17 20.22
C CYS A 147 22.27 -20.52 19.23
N GLY A 148 22.91 -19.42 19.60
CA GLY A 148 23.88 -18.71 18.76
C GLY A 148 24.36 -17.43 19.44
N LYS A 149 25.28 -16.70 18.79
CA LYS A 149 25.89 -15.50 19.34
C LYS A 149 24.97 -14.29 19.29
N ILE A 150 24.14 -14.19 18.25
CA ILE A 150 23.30 -13.01 18.01
C ILE A 150 21.85 -13.44 18.05
N ARG A 151 21.08 -12.86 18.95
CA ARG A 151 19.64 -13.11 19.05
C ARG A 151 18.89 -12.40 17.92
N VAL A 152 17.97 -13.10 17.28
CA VAL A 152 17.05 -12.54 16.30
C VAL A 152 15.77 -12.07 17.00
N LEU A 153 15.60 -10.75 17.10
CA LEU A 153 14.39 -10.18 17.69
C LEU A 153 13.22 -10.27 16.70
N LYS A 154 12.12 -10.84 17.15
CA LYS A 154 10.86 -10.96 16.41
C LYS A 154 9.77 -10.15 17.12
N SER A 155 8.65 -9.92 16.46
CA SER A 155 7.58 -9.05 16.98
C SER A 155 7.10 -9.41 18.38
N ARG A 156 7.03 -10.70 18.73
CA ARG A 156 6.62 -11.13 20.06
C ARG A 156 7.65 -10.82 21.15
N ASN A 157 8.91 -10.60 20.79
CA ASN A 157 9.95 -10.27 21.77
C ASN A 157 9.88 -8.80 22.19
N ILE A 158 9.11 -7.96 21.49
CA ILE A 158 9.07 -6.52 21.72
C ILE A 158 7.76 -6.19 22.41
N GLU A 159 7.85 -5.69 23.64
CA GLU A 159 6.76 -5.12 24.40
C GLU A 159 6.98 -3.64 24.63
N THR A 160 6.00 -2.97 25.24
CA THR A 160 6.15 -1.57 25.61
C THR A 160 7.35 -1.38 26.52
N ASN A 161 8.37 -0.67 26.02
CA ASN A 161 9.62 -0.32 26.73
C ASN A 161 10.51 -1.50 27.17
N LYS A 162 10.31 -2.72 26.69
CA LYS A 162 11.20 -3.83 27.03
C LYS A 162 11.29 -4.88 25.91
N ILE A 163 12.36 -5.64 25.96
CA ILE A 163 12.55 -6.86 25.18
C ILE A 163 12.37 -8.04 26.14
N GLN A 164 11.52 -8.98 25.77
CA GLN A 164 11.27 -10.18 26.59
C GLN A 164 11.88 -11.41 25.95
N ASP A 165 12.33 -12.33 26.81
CA ASP A 165 12.75 -13.66 26.41
C ASP A 165 11.54 -14.58 26.34
N ILE A 166 11.45 -15.34 25.25
CA ILE A 166 10.37 -16.31 25.07
C ILE A 166 11.02 -17.65 24.75
N PRO A 167 11.18 -18.54 25.75
CA PRO A 167 11.70 -19.89 25.54
C PRO A 167 10.95 -20.57 24.37
N ASP A 168 11.64 -21.39 23.59
CA ASP A 168 11.12 -22.09 22.41
C ASP A 168 10.67 -21.23 21.22
N TYR A 169 10.63 -19.91 21.38
CA TYR A 169 10.32 -18.97 20.30
C TYR A 169 11.56 -18.22 19.83
N ASP A 170 12.49 -17.95 20.73
CA ASP A 170 13.70 -17.21 20.41
C ASP A 170 14.59 -18.00 19.46
N THR A 171 15.21 -17.29 18.54
CA THR A 171 16.15 -17.87 17.58
C THR A 171 17.39 -17.00 17.47
N TYR A 172 18.48 -17.61 17.06
CA TYR A 172 19.80 -17.01 17.03
C TYR A 172 20.49 -17.26 15.69
N ILE A 173 21.51 -16.48 15.43
CA ILE A 173 22.47 -16.67 14.35
C ILE A 173 23.89 -16.61 14.93
N ASP A 174 24.88 -17.15 14.21
CA ASP A 174 26.31 -17.06 14.56
C ASP A 174 26.98 -15.84 13.97
#